data_a752f71a89f50add10e566fd54addb1c
#
_entry.id   a752f71a89f50add10e566fd54addb1c
#
_cell.length_a   1.000
_cell.length_b   1.000
_cell.length_c   1.000
_cell.angle_alpha   90.00
_cell.angle_beta   90.00
_cell.angle_gamma   90.00
#
_symmetry.space_group_name_H-M   'P 1'
#
loop_
_entity.id
_entity.type
_entity.pdbx_description
1 polymer ?
#
loop_
_entity_poly.entity_id
_entity_poly.type
_entity_poly.pdbx_seq_one_letter_code
_entity_poly.pdbx_strand_id
1 'polypeptide(L)'
;IDEDIIKQYIDCCAEFIREYHPMIANIIATQGFPIFDNDNNANVERYNEKSNEYFYKLSGIVARSHGENLRVMLSYLQEQYGMIWKTPYDCHVVYLMCVVRIADYLHITDDRINPYRLNLLEFYSNKSKTEYLKHKSVEYSQRIYGNPEAIYIEANPNDCKIFIELVELLKCIQWELDSSWAVLGEVYEVSEFKLSIRRVTSNILEKKWQQRSDYVPERLKFHFDIRLVDLLIEPLYGNSASYGIRELIQNATDACKTRQALYCEEDYNPEVKIIIEKREKEGQESRYLKIVDNGIGMSLDVIKNHFLNIGSKFRDSNEWNGLKEYKNEPDEPEEKNGKFGVGIL
;
A
#
# COMPACT_ATOMS: atom_id res chain seq x y z
N ILE A 1 36.35 -1.95 -9.61
CA ILE A 1 35.07 -2.44 -9.09
C ILE A 1 34.01 -1.86 -10.00
N ASP A 2 33.10 -2.68 -10.44
CA ASP A 2 31.99 -2.33 -11.34
C ASP A 2 31.09 -1.28 -10.64
N GLU A 3 30.80 -0.16 -11.32
CA GLU A 3 29.96 0.91 -10.77
C GLU A 3 28.57 0.41 -10.35
N ASP A 4 28.03 -0.56 -11.08
CA ASP A 4 26.71 -1.13 -10.76
C ASP A 4 26.74 -1.96 -9.48
N ILE A 5 27.83 -2.67 -9.20
CA ILE A 5 28.01 -3.41 -7.92
C ILE A 5 28.08 -2.42 -6.74
N ILE A 6 28.79 -1.29 -6.91
CA ILE A 6 28.89 -0.27 -5.85
C ILE A 6 27.51 0.35 -5.57
N LYS A 7 26.75 0.68 -6.61
CA LYS A 7 25.42 1.26 -6.48
C LYS A 7 24.47 0.28 -5.79
N GLN A 8 24.46 -0.98 -6.21
CA GLN A 8 23.63 -2.03 -5.59
C GLN A 8 23.97 -2.21 -4.10
N TYR A 9 25.26 -2.17 -3.75
CA TYR A 9 25.69 -2.24 -2.35
C TYR A 9 25.21 -1.05 -1.53
N ILE A 10 25.28 0.17 -2.08
CA ILE A 10 24.78 1.40 -1.43
C ILE A 10 23.27 1.31 -1.18
N ASP A 11 22.50 0.82 -2.14
CA ASP A 11 21.05 0.64 -2.00
C ASP A 11 20.70 -0.41 -0.93
N CYS A 12 21.41 -1.54 -0.88
CA CYS A 12 21.25 -2.54 0.18
C CYS A 12 21.54 -1.94 1.56
N CYS A 13 22.62 -1.16 1.70
CA CYS A 13 22.94 -0.47 2.95
C CYS A 13 21.85 0.55 3.33
N ALA A 14 21.35 1.31 2.38
CA ALA A 14 20.29 2.29 2.62
C ALA A 14 18.98 1.63 3.07
N GLU A 15 18.61 0.50 2.47
CA GLU A 15 17.44 -0.29 2.89
C GLU A 15 17.63 -0.88 4.28
N PHE A 16 18.78 -1.46 4.55
CA PHE A 16 19.11 -1.98 5.88
C PHE A 16 19.00 -0.89 6.95
N ILE A 17 19.60 0.27 6.71
CA ILE A 17 19.51 1.40 7.65
C ILE A 17 18.06 1.84 7.83
N ARG A 18 17.29 1.93 6.75
CA ARG A 18 15.87 2.32 6.81
C ARG A 18 15.04 1.36 7.66
N GLU A 19 15.30 0.06 7.53
CA GLU A 19 14.54 -0.96 8.27
C GLU A 19 14.95 -1.04 9.74
N TYR A 20 16.25 -0.91 10.03
CA TYR A 20 16.80 -1.15 11.36
C TYR A 20 17.23 0.13 12.11
N HIS A 21 17.01 1.35 11.53
CA HIS A 21 17.45 2.59 12.18
C HIS A 21 16.92 2.79 13.61
N PRO A 22 15.70 2.32 14.01
CA PRO A 22 15.27 2.47 15.39
C PRO A 22 16.13 1.63 16.35
N MET A 23 16.47 0.42 15.94
CA MET A 23 17.33 -0.47 16.72
C MET A 23 18.77 0.04 16.73
N ILE A 24 19.27 0.51 15.59
CA ILE A 24 20.61 1.12 15.47
C ILE A 24 20.73 2.34 16.38
N ALA A 25 19.72 3.21 16.41
CA ALA A 25 19.67 4.37 17.30
C ALA A 25 19.73 3.97 18.78
N ASN A 26 19.04 2.88 19.17
CA ASN A 26 19.14 2.34 20.53
C ASN A 26 20.54 1.82 20.84
N ILE A 27 21.18 1.11 19.93
CA ILE A 27 22.56 0.61 20.10
C ILE A 27 23.52 1.77 20.24
N ILE A 28 23.44 2.79 19.38
CA ILE A 28 24.27 3.99 19.46
C ILE A 28 24.08 4.70 20.80
N ALA A 29 22.85 4.87 21.26
CA ALA A 29 22.55 5.52 22.53
C ALA A 29 23.12 4.76 23.75
N THR A 30 23.07 3.43 23.72
CA THR A 30 23.48 2.58 24.86
C THR A 30 24.94 2.15 24.84
N GLN A 31 25.50 1.92 23.66
CA GLN A 31 26.84 1.36 23.48
C GLN A 31 27.85 2.35 22.91
N GLY A 32 27.39 3.42 22.28
CA GLY A 32 28.18 4.39 21.55
C GLY A 32 28.25 4.14 20.05
N PHE A 33 28.92 5.07 19.35
CA PHE A 33 29.09 5.03 17.90
C PHE A 33 30.44 4.42 17.53
N PRO A 34 30.53 3.43 16.65
CA PRO A 34 31.80 2.89 16.20
C PRO A 34 32.53 3.90 15.31
N ILE A 35 33.77 4.22 15.67
CA ILE A 35 34.68 5.05 14.88
C ILE A 35 35.85 4.18 14.45
N PHE A 36 36.33 4.39 13.23
CA PHE A 36 37.53 3.75 12.72
C PHE A 36 38.64 4.75 12.71
N ASP A 37 39.78 4.40 13.32
CA ASP A 37 41.01 5.18 13.24
C ASP A 37 41.65 5.07 11.85
N ASN A 38 42.75 5.82 11.63
CA ASN A 38 43.50 5.81 10.36
C ASN A 38 44.08 4.42 10.00
N ASP A 39 44.21 3.53 10.97
CA ASP A 39 44.70 2.16 10.81
C ASP A 39 43.56 1.13 10.67
N ASN A 40 42.32 1.57 10.50
CA ASN A 40 41.08 0.74 10.44
C ASN A 40 40.78 -0.04 11.74
N ASN A 41 41.31 0.36 12.88
CA ASN A 41 40.92 -0.23 14.14
C ASN A 41 39.58 0.37 14.60
N ALA A 42 38.64 -0.49 15.01
CA ALA A 42 37.35 -0.07 15.52
C ALA A 42 37.49 0.42 16.96
N ASN A 43 37.24 1.70 17.16
CA ASN A 43 37.05 2.32 18.47
C ASN A 43 35.59 2.66 18.68
N VAL A 44 35.14 2.78 19.94
CA VAL A 44 33.77 3.18 20.26
C VAL A 44 33.80 4.53 20.93
N GLU A 45 33.25 5.54 20.24
CA GLU A 45 33.05 6.85 20.86
C GLU A 45 31.72 6.83 21.62
N ARG A 46 31.82 6.96 22.95
CA ARG A 46 30.63 7.11 23.79
C ARG A 46 30.30 8.59 23.94
N TYR A 47 29.02 8.93 23.76
CA TYR A 47 28.57 10.29 24.05
C TYR A 47 28.82 10.60 25.52
N ASN A 48 29.84 11.40 25.76
CA ASN A 48 30.21 12.08 27.03
C ASN A 48 30.14 11.21 28.30
N GLU A 49 31.27 10.75 28.80
CA GLU A 49 31.41 9.95 30.03
C GLU A 49 30.84 10.60 31.30
N LYS A 50 30.51 11.89 31.26
CA LYS A 50 29.93 12.67 32.37
C LYS A 50 28.40 12.74 32.36
N SER A 51 27.75 12.25 31.31
CA SER A 51 26.29 12.29 31.21
C SER A 51 25.67 11.09 31.94
N ASN A 52 24.48 11.31 32.48
CA ASN A 52 23.72 10.30 33.19
C ASN A 52 23.41 9.12 32.26
N GLU A 53 23.95 7.93 32.55
CA GLU A 53 23.73 6.69 31.79
C GLU A 53 22.23 6.38 31.56
N TYR A 54 21.39 6.75 32.52
CA TYR A 54 19.94 6.57 32.44
C TYR A 54 19.31 7.40 31.31
N PHE A 55 19.83 8.60 31.05
CA PHE A 55 19.36 9.45 29.96
C PHE A 55 19.56 8.76 28.61
N TYR A 56 20.71 8.17 28.36
CA TYR A 56 21.00 7.46 27.11
C TYR A 56 20.18 6.19 26.97
N LYS A 57 19.99 5.44 28.05
CA LYS A 57 19.12 4.25 28.03
C LYS A 57 17.68 4.60 27.67
N LEU A 58 17.11 5.65 28.30
CA LEU A 58 15.75 6.10 27.99
C LEU A 58 15.65 6.65 26.58
N SER A 59 16.61 7.45 26.12
CA SER A 59 16.64 7.97 24.74
C SER A 59 16.70 6.84 23.72
N GLY A 60 17.51 5.81 23.98
CA GLY A 60 17.59 4.62 23.14
C GLY A 60 16.27 3.85 23.07
N ILE A 61 15.55 3.69 24.20
CA ILE A 61 14.25 3.05 24.25
C ILE A 61 13.22 3.86 23.46
N VAL A 62 13.18 5.19 23.65
CA VAL A 62 12.29 6.09 22.90
C VAL A 62 12.55 5.98 21.39
N ALA A 63 13.83 6.06 21.00
CA ALA A 63 14.23 5.91 19.60
C ALA A 63 13.84 4.53 19.04
N ARG A 64 14.10 3.44 19.75
CA ARG A 64 13.69 2.09 19.31
C ARG A 64 12.19 1.93 19.15
N SER A 65 11.39 2.64 19.95
CA SER A 65 9.95 2.47 20.02
C SER A 65 9.24 2.71 18.69
N HIS A 66 9.72 3.60 17.80
CA HIS A 66 9.03 3.88 16.55
C HIS A 66 9.16 2.75 15.50
N GLY A 67 10.09 1.82 15.69
CA GLY A 67 10.20 0.62 14.85
C GLY A 67 9.54 -0.64 15.42
N GLU A 68 8.97 -0.56 16.62
CA GLU A 68 8.40 -1.71 17.32
C GLU A 68 6.91 -1.50 17.63
N ASN A 69 6.18 -2.57 17.93
CA ASN A 69 4.80 -2.42 18.42
C ASN A 69 4.80 -1.71 19.78
N LEU A 70 3.97 -0.67 19.93
CA LEU A 70 3.92 0.15 21.15
C LEU A 70 3.61 -0.70 22.41
N ARG A 71 2.72 -1.68 22.32
CA ARG A 71 2.37 -2.58 23.44
C ARG A 71 3.54 -3.47 23.85
N VAL A 72 4.33 -3.94 22.90
CA VAL A 72 5.57 -4.70 23.17
C VAL A 72 6.56 -3.84 23.93
N MET A 73 6.69 -2.57 23.55
CA MET A 73 7.56 -1.63 24.26
C MET A 73 7.09 -1.33 25.69
N LEU A 74 5.77 -1.29 25.94
CA LEU A 74 5.25 -1.17 27.31
C LEU A 74 5.64 -2.37 28.18
N SER A 75 5.48 -3.59 27.65
CA SER A 75 5.90 -4.81 28.35
C SER A 75 7.39 -4.80 28.67
N TYR A 76 8.20 -4.36 27.70
CA TYR A 76 9.65 -4.18 27.92
C TYR A 76 9.97 -3.18 29.03
N LEU A 77 9.28 -2.03 29.08
CA LEU A 77 9.45 -1.05 30.16
C LEU A 77 9.07 -1.62 31.53
N GLN A 78 7.97 -2.38 31.60
CA GLN A 78 7.52 -3.04 32.82
C GLN A 78 8.56 -4.04 33.35
N GLU A 79 9.16 -4.82 32.45
CA GLU A 79 10.20 -5.79 32.79
C GLU A 79 11.48 -5.09 33.28
N GLN A 80 11.88 -4.00 32.62
CA GLN A 80 13.15 -3.29 32.94
C GLN A 80 13.06 -2.41 34.16
N TYR A 81 11.91 -1.76 34.42
CA TYR A 81 11.76 -0.73 35.46
C TYR A 81 10.77 -1.09 36.55
N GLY A 82 10.11 -2.24 36.49
CA GLY A 82 9.18 -2.71 37.52
C GLY A 82 8.12 -1.67 37.88
N MET A 83 7.99 -1.33 39.14
CA MET A 83 6.94 -0.42 39.62
C MET A 83 7.03 1.01 39.09
N ILE A 84 8.22 1.45 38.70
CA ILE A 84 8.46 2.83 38.22
C ILE A 84 8.39 2.97 36.68
N TRP A 85 7.97 1.93 35.97
CA TRP A 85 7.99 1.88 34.51
C TRP A 85 7.20 3.00 33.79
N LYS A 86 6.20 3.58 34.46
CA LYS A 86 5.41 4.68 33.91
C LYS A 86 6.21 5.97 33.79
N THR A 87 7.05 6.24 34.79
CA THR A 87 7.89 7.44 34.91
C THR A 87 9.29 7.10 35.41
N PRO A 88 10.04 6.25 34.70
CA PRO A 88 11.41 5.93 35.12
C PRO A 88 12.23 7.21 35.17
N TYR A 89 12.88 7.46 36.30
CA TYR A 89 13.68 8.67 36.56
C TYR A 89 12.92 9.99 36.34
N ASP A 90 11.62 10.03 36.73
CA ASP A 90 10.71 11.16 36.56
C ASP A 90 10.51 11.59 35.08
N CYS A 91 10.80 10.71 34.12
CA CYS A 91 10.61 10.92 32.71
C CYS A 91 9.35 10.21 32.20
N HIS A 92 8.44 10.94 31.55
CA HIS A 92 7.23 10.38 30.92
C HIS A 92 7.57 9.68 29.59
N VAL A 93 8.33 8.59 29.69
CA VAL A 93 8.93 7.91 28.55
C VAL A 93 7.90 7.40 27.54
N VAL A 94 6.74 6.92 28.01
CA VAL A 94 5.65 6.43 27.13
C VAL A 94 5.06 7.59 26.31
N TYR A 95 4.94 8.78 26.90
CA TYR A 95 4.49 9.97 26.16
C TYR A 95 5.50 10.35 25.06
N LEU A 96 6.79 10.33 25.38
CA LEU A 96 7.85 10.61 24.39
C LEU A 96 7.86 9.57 23.27
N MET A 97 7.64 8.29 23.58
CA MET A 97 7.49 7.24 22.57
C MET A 97 6.34 7.56 21.61
N CYS A 98 5.16 7.88 22.13
CA CYS A 98 4.01 8.25 21.31
C CYS A 98 4.30 9.47 20.42
N VAL A 99 4.93 10.50 20.97
CA VAL A 99 5.26 11.73 20.22
C VAL A 99 6.24 11.44 19.08
N VAL A 100 7.32 10.69 19.34
CA VAL A 100 8.33 10.35 18.32
C VAL A 100 7.73 9.51 17.21
N ARG A 101 6.91 8.51 17.55
CA ARG A 101 6.20 7.65 16.58
C ARG A 101 5.32 8.46 15.64
N ILE A 102 4.50 9.35 16.19
CA ILE A 102 3.59 10.19 15.40
C ILE A 102 4.38 11.20 14.56
N ALA A 103 5.45 11.79 15.12
CA ALA A 103 6.30 12.72 14.38
C ALA A 103 6.97 12.06 13.16
N ASP A 104 7.45 10.82 13.31
CA ASP A 104 8.03 10.06 12.20
C ASP A 104 6.99 9.79 11.09
N TYR A 105 5.79 9.34 11.46
CA TYR A 105 4.70 9.10 10.49
C TYR A 105 4.22 10.39 9.80
N LEU A 106 4.27 11.55 10.46
CA LEU A 106 3.81 12.83 9.89
C LEU A 106 4.87 13.55 9.05
N HIS A 107 6.12 13.12 9.12
CA HIS A 107 7.20 13.67 8.32
C HIS A 107 7.22 13.03 6.91
N ILE A 108 6.17 13.28 6.12
CA ILE A 108 5.92 12.65 4.81
C ILE A 108 5.93 13.63 3.65
N THR A 109 6.19 14.92 3.88
CA THR A 109 6.17 15.97 2.85
C THR A 109 7.38 15.92 1.91
N ASP A 110 7.27 16.58 0.78
CA ASP A 110 8.28 16.60 -0.28
C ASP A 110 9.59 17.29 0.12
N ASP A 111 9.56 18.17 1.15
CA ASP A 111 10.75 18.80 1.73
C ASP A 111 11.74 17.78 2.33
N ARG A 112 11.28 16.59 2.70
CA ARG A 112 12.13 15.45 3.06
C ARG A 112 13.01 14.97 1.88
N ILE A 113 12.63 15.33 0.67
CA ILE A 113 13.27 14.86 -0.56
C ILE A 113 14.17 15.96 -1.10
N ASN A 114 15.47 15.68 -1.24
CA ASN A 114 16.37 16.59 -1.92
C ASN A 114 16.16 16.50 -3.45
N PRO A 115 15.54 17.51 -4.09
CA PRO A 115 15.24 17.46 -5.53
C PRO A 115 16.50 17.36 -6.41
N TYR A 116 17.66 17.80 -5.93
CA TYR A 116 18.94 17.69 -6.67
C TYR A 116 19.50 16.27 -6.67
N ARG A 117 19.20 15.46 -5.66
CA ARG A 117 19.57 14.04 -5.64
C ARG A 117 18.77 13.20 -6.63
N LEU A 118 17.58 13.62 -6.98
CA LEU A 118 16.65 12.89 -7.82
C LEU A 118 17.10 12.62 -9.22
N ASN A 119 17.71 13.62 -9.85
CA ASN A 119 18.22 13.49 -11.20
C ASN A 119 19.50 12.64 -11.28
N LEU A 120 20.07 12.28 -10.13
CA LEU A 120 21.32 11.52 -9.98
C LEU A 120 21.10 10.11 -9.44
N LEU A 121 19.92 9.81 -8.85
CA LEU A 121 19.63 8.50 -8.25
C LEU A 121 18.87 7.62 -9.24
N GLU A 122 19.56 6.68 -9.81
CA GLU A 122 18.94 5.47 -10.32
C GLU A 122 18.52 4.63 -9.14
N PHE A 123 17.21 4.47 -8.91
CA PHE A 123 16.71 3.60 -7.87
C PHE A 123 16.83 2.14 -8.30
N TYR A 124 17.71 1.38 -7.70
CA TYR A 124 17.82 -0.06 -7.92
C TYR A 124 16.69 -0.82 -7.21
N SER A 125 16.22 -0.31 -6.08
CA SER A 125 15.12 -0.89 -5.32
C SER A 125 13.76 -0.30 -5.69
N ASN A 126 12.82 -1.17 -6.07
CA ASN A 126 11.42 -0.79 -6.29
C ASN A 126 10.76 -0.24 -5.02
N LYS A 127 11.17 -0.71 -3.82
CA LYS A 127 10.69 -0.24 -2.52
C LYS A 127 11.12 1.20 -2.29
N SER A 128 12.42 1.49 -2.46
CA SER A 128 12.97 2.86 -2.35
C SER A 128 12.30 3.83 -3.31
N LYS A 129 12.09 3.42 -4.56
CA LYS A 129 11.39 4.21 -5.57
C LYS A 129 9.95 4.51 -5.16
N THR A 130 9.24 3.52 -4.64
CA THR A 130 7.85 3.68 -4.19
C THR A 130 7.76 4.64 -3.01
N GLU A 131 8.63 4.48 -1.99
CA GLU A 131 8.69 5.39 -0.84
C GLU A 131 8.96 6.83 -1.28
N TYR A 132 9.91 7.00 -2.19
CA TYR A 132 10.22 8.30 -2.76
C TYR A 132 8.99 8.93 -3.46
N LEU A 133 8.30 8.18 -4.33
CA LEU A 133 7.14 8.68 -5.06
C LEU A 133 5.96 9.00 -4.13
N LYS A 134 5.81 8.27 -3.00
CA LYS A 134 4.84 8.62 -1.96
C LYS A 134 5.12 10.01 -1.38
N HIS A 135 6.35 10.26 -0.92
CA HIS A 135 6.71 11.58 -0.38
C HIS A 135 6.55 12.69 -1.42
N LYS A 136 6.98 12.46 -2.66
CA LYS A 136 6.82 13.42 -3.76
C LYS A 136 5.35 13.76 -4.06
N SER A 137 4.45 12.84 -3.78
CA SER A 137 3.02 13.01 -4.02
C SER A 137 2.30 13.78 -2.91
N VAL A 138 2.93 14.01 -1.76
CA VAL A 138 2.36 14.78 -0.64
C VAL A 138 2.81 16.22 -0.74
N GLU A 139 1.87 17.11 -1.00
CA GLU A 139 2.14 18.54 -1.18
C GLU A 139 2.35 19.25 0.15
N TYR A 140 1.47 18.98 1.14
CA TYR A 140 1.61 19.51 2.50
C TYR A 140 0.84 18.67 3.52
N SER A 141 1.24 18.86 4.79
CA SER A 141 0.57 18.34 5.97
C SER A 141 0.36 19.47 6.98
N GLN A 142 -0.89 19.76 7.34
CA GLN A 142 -1.21 20.87 8.24
C GLN A 142 -2.43 20.60 9.10
N ARG A 143 -2.57 21.38 10.20
CA ARG A 143 -3.79 21.33 11.03
C ARG A 143 -4.95 22.00 10.32
N ILE A 144 -6.14 21.42 10.49
CA ILE A 144 -7.37 21.99 9.92
C ILE A 144 -7.83 23.17 10.77
N TYR A 145 -8.07 24.33 10.12
CA TYR A 145 -8.70 25.46 10.79
C TYR A 145 -10.10 25.07 11.26
N GLY A 146 -10.40 25.31 12.54
CA GLY A 146 -11.68 24.93 13.16
C GLY A 146 -11.77 23.47 13.66
N ASN A 147 -10.77 22.62 13.38
CA ASN A 147 -10.67 21.29 13.94
C ASN A 147 -9.23 20.97 14.39
N PRO A 148 -8.83 21.43 15.60
CA PRO A 148 -7.46 21.31 16.08
C PRO A 148 -7.02 19.85 16.33
N GLU A 149 -7.97 18.91 16.39
CA GLU A 149 -7.69 17.49 16.58
C GLU A 149 -7.38 16.75 15.28
N ALA A 150 -7.51 17.41 14.11
CA ALA A 150 -7.28 16.78 12.81
C ALA A 150 -6.08 17.39 12.08
N ILE A 151 -5.30 16.50 11.44
CA ILE A 151 -4.31 16.85 10.42
C ILE A 151 -4.90 16.55 9.06
N TYR A 152 -4.74 17.50 8.15
CA TYR A 152 -5.07 17.35 6.74
C TYR A 152 -3.80 17.18 5.92
N ILE A 153 -3.79 16.16 5.08
CA ILE A 153 -2.70 15.82 4.18
C ILE A 153 -3.21 15.99 2.75
N GLU A 154 -2.67 16.98 2.04
CA GLU A 154 -2.93 17.16 0.62
C GLU A 154 -1.96 16.31 -0.17
N ALA A 155 -2.48 15.46 -1.05
CA ALA A 155 -1.67 14.58 -1.86
C ALA A 155 -2.21 14.47 -3.29
N ASN A 156 -1.30 14.32 -4.25
CA ASN A 156 -1.64 14.19 -5.66
C ASN A 156 -0.84 13.03 -6.31
N PRO A 157 -1.20 11.77 -6.02
CA PRO A 157 -0.54 10.61 -6.61
C PRO A 157 -0.82 10.49 -8.11
N ASN A 158 0.24 10.26 -8.89
CA ASN A 158 0.20 10.20 -10.34
C ASN A 158 -0.28 8.85 -10.90
N ASP A 159 -0.35 7.81 -10.07
CA ASP A 159 -0.78 6.48 -10.47
C ASP A 159 -1.48 5.72 -9.35
N CYS A 160 -2.22 4.67 -9.72
CA CYS A 160 -3.00 3.86 -8.80
C CYS A 160 -2.14 3.17 -7.74
N LYS A 161 -0.90 2.77 -8.05
CA LYS A 161 -0.02 2.10 -7.08
C LYS A 161 0.34 3.06 -5.95
N ILE A 162 0.77 4.27 -6.29
CA ILE A 162 1.14 5.29 -5.29
C ILE A 162 -0.10 5.75 -4.49
N PHE A 163 -1.26 5.87 -5.15
CA PHE A 163 -2.53 6.12 -4.46
C PHE A 163 -2.81 5.06 -3.38
N ILE A 164 -2.73 3.78 -3.71
CA ILE A 164 -2.96 2.69 -2.77
C ILE A 164 -1.98 2.74 -1.61
N GLU A 165 -0.69 2.96 -1.88
CA GLU A 165 0.36 3.08 -0.86
C GLU A 165 0.12 4.28 0.08
N LEU A 166 -0.35 5.41 -0.45
CA LEU A 166 -0.72 6.57 0.37
C LEU A 166 -1.96 6.31 1.22
N VAL A 167 -2.98 5.65 0.69
CA VAL A 167 -4.17 5.26 1.47
C VAL A 167 -3.80 4.33 2.61
N GLU A 168 -2.92 3.36 2.38
CA GLU A 168 -2.41 2.48 3.45
C GLU A 168 -1.58 3.28 4.48
N LEU A 169 -0.76 4.22 4.04
CA LEU A 169 -0.02 5.10 4.94
C LEU A 169 -0.97 5.94 5.83
N LEU A 170 -2.03 6.52 5.26
CA LEU A 170 -3.04 7.26 6.03
C LEU A 170 -3.74 6.38 7.08
N LYS A 171 -4.01 5.12 6.75
CA LYS A 171 -4.55 4.15 7.70
C LYS A 171 -3.55 3.82 8.82
N CYS A 172 -2.27 3.66 8.47
CA CYS A 172 -1.21 3.44 9.47
C CYS A 172 -1.09 4.64 10.42
N ILE A 173 -1.13 5.88 9.89
CA ILE A 173 -1.12 7.09 10.72
C ILE A 173 -2.33 7.11 11.67
N GLN A 174 -3.54 6.82 11.16
CA GLN A 174 -4.74 6.80 11.99
C GLN A 174 -4.65 5.72 13.08
N TRP A 175 -4.19 4.52 12.72
CA TRP A 175 -4.00 3.43 13.69
C TRP A 175 -2.98 3.81 14.77
N GLU A 176 -1.89 4.48 14.40
CA GLU A 176 -0.87 4.93 15.35
C GLU A 176 -1.41 6.00 16.30
N LEU A 177 -2.21 6.94 15.79
CA LEU A 177 -2.90 7.94 16.61
C LEU A 177 -3.85 7.28 17.61
N ASP A 178 -4.68 6.34 17.17
CA ASP A 178 -5.64 5.63 18.01
C ASP A 178 -4.93 4.79 19.08
N SER A 179 -3.86 4.08 18.70
CA SER A 179 -3.06 3.25 19.61
C SER A 179 -2.35 4.10 20.66
N SER A 180 -1.77 5.23 20.25
CA SER A 180 -1.12 6.16 21.16
C SER A 180 -2.11 6.79 22.14
N TRP A 181 -3.30 7.16 21.68
CA TRP A 181 -4.36 7.67 22.53
C TRP A 181 -4.80 6.65 23.59
N ALA A 182 -5.04 5.41 23.17
CA ALA A 182 -5.42 4.33 24.07
C ALA A 182 -4.36 4.09 25.15
N VAL A 183 -3.10 3.98 24.73
CA VAL A 183 -1.97 3.73 25.63
C VAL A 183 -1.76 4.89 26.61
N LEU A 184 -1.80 6.15 26.15
CA LEU A 184 -1.63 7.29 27.04
C LEU A 184 -2.75 7.38 28.08
N GLY A 185 -4.00 7.08 27.69
CA GLY A 185 -5.13 7.01 28.61
C GLY A 185 -4.98 5.92 29.67
N GLU A 186 -4.44 4.74 29.30
CA GLU A 186 -4.18 3.63 30.23
C GLU A 186 -3.04 3.94 31.21
N VAL A 187 -1.98 4.61 30.73
CA VAL A 187 -0.75 4.82 31.51
C VAL A 187 -0.87 6.02 32.44
N TYR A 188 -1.38 7.16 31.95
CA TYR A 188 -1.35 8.44 32.65
C TYR A 188 -2.74 8.97 33.04
N GLU A 189 -3.81 8.21 32.80
CA GLU A 189 -5.18 8.69 32.96
C GLU A 189 -5.51 9.89 32.05
N VAL A 190 -6.75 10.38 32.08
CA VAL A 190 -7.24 11.28 31.00
C VAL A 190 -6.71 12.71 31.04
N SER A 191 -5.96 13.14 32.08
CA SER A 191 -5.86 14.58 32.35
C SER A 191 -4.66 15.35 31.81
N GLU A 192 -3.44 14.82 31.81
CA GLU A 192 -2.25 15.65 31.57
C GLU A 192 -1.49 15.38 30.27
N PHE A 193 -1.38 14.12 29.83
CA PHE A 193 -0.58 13.75 28.67
C PHE A 193 -1.46 13.36 27.48
N LYS A 194 -2.01 14.38 26.79
CA LYS A 194 -2.85 14.18 25.63
C LYS A 194 -2.09 14.55 24.35
N LEU A 195 -2.27 13.73 23.33
CA LEU A 195 -1.95 14.15 21.97
C LEU A 195 -3.02 15.11 21.50
N SER A 196 -2.64 16.25 20.96
CA SER A 196 -3.59 17.22 20.39
C SER A 196 -4.22 16.74 19.09
N ILE A 197 -3.58 15.78 18.42
CA ILE A 197 -4.01 15.22 17.13
C ILE A 197 -4.62 13.85 17.39
N ARG A 198 -5.81 13.60 16.81
CA ARG A 198 -6.54 12.33 16.90
C ARG A 198 -6.92 11.76 15.55
N ARG A 199 -6.94 12.57 14.51
CA ARG A 199 -7.45 12.17 13.19
C ARG A 199 -6.53 12.64 12.08
N VAL A 200 -6.45 11.83 11.03
CA VAL A 200 -5.87 12.20 9.75
C VAL A 200 -6.96 12.19 8.68
N THR A 201 -6.94 13.21 7.84
CA THR A 201 -7.83 13.35 6.68
C THR A 201 -7.01 13.73 5.45
N SER A 202 -7.55 13.50 4.25
CA SER A 202 -6.84 13.82 3.00
C SER A 202 -7.85 13.98 1.87
N ASN A 203 -7.49 14.84 0.89
CA ASN A 203 -8.24 15.02 -0.36
C ASN A 203 -8.43 13.69 -1.11
N ILE A 204 -7.41 12.81 -1.15
CA ILE A 204 -7.47 11.53 -1.88
C ILE A 204 -8.53 10.55 -1.33
N LEU A 205 -9.00 10.75 -0.11
CA LEU A 205 -10.09 9.97 0.48
C LEU A 205 -11.48 10.50 0.08
N GLU A 206 -11.55 11.69 -0.52
CA GLU A 206 -12.80 12.30 -0.95
C GLU A 206 -13.28 11.73 -2.30
N LYS A 207 -14.57 11.38 -2.38
CA LYS A 207 -15.18 10.88 -3.62
C LYS A 207 -14.99 11.83 -4.81
N LYS A 208 -15.02 13.15 -4.58
CA LYS A 208 -14.83 14.15 -5.63
C LYS A 208 -13.44 14.10 -6.26
N TRP A 209 -12.40 13.84 -5.47
CA TRP A 209 -11.04 13.68 -5.95
C TRP A 209 -10.93 12.37 -6.74
N GLN A 210 -11.45 11.28 -6.19
CA GLN A 210 -11.42 9.95 -6.82
C GLN A 210 -12.14 9.91 -8.18
N GLN A 211 -13.23 10.67 -8.34
CA GLN A 211 -13.96 10.79 -9.61
C GLN A 211 -13.24 11.60 -10.69
N ARG A 212 -12.28 12.44 -10.31
CA ARG A 212 -11.49 13.28 -11.24
C ARG A 212 -10.13 12.67 -11.59
N SER A 213 -9.78 11.56 -10.94
CA SER A 213 -8.52 10.88 -11.20
C SER A 213 -8.50 10.27 -12.60
N ASP A 214 -7.35 10.38 -13.30
CA ASP A 214 -7.12 9.81 -14.63
C ASP A 214 -6.96 8.29 -14.61
N TYR A 215 -7.02 7.67 -13.45
CA TYR A 215 -6.95 6.23 -13.22
C TYR A 215 -8.01 5.79 -12.21
N VAL A 216 -8.29 4.49 -12.16
CA VAL A 216 -9.19 3.91 -11.15
C VAL A 216 -8.46 3.85 -9.80
N PRO A 217 -8.83 4.70 -8.79
CA PRO A 217 -8.12 4.78 -7.51
C PRO A 217 -8.56 3.66 -6.56
N GLU A 218 -8.42 2.41 -7.00
CA GLU A 218 -8.90 1.25 -6.23
C GLU A 218 -8.08 -0.01 -6.52
N ARG A 219 -7.88 -0.83 -5.49
CA ARG A 219 -7.30 -2.16 -5.63
C ARG A 219 -8.39 -3.15 -6.00
N LEU A 220 -8.40 -3.60 -7.24
CA LEU A 220 -9.26 -4.68 -7.67
C LEU A 220 -8.70 -6.03 -7.22
N LYS A 221 -9.55 -6.89 -6.66
CA LYS A 221 -9.18 -8.23 -6.20
C LYS A 221 -10.22 -9.23 -6.69
N PHE A 222 -9.78 -10.43 -7.08
CA PHE A 222 -10.68 -11.54 -7.24
C PHE A 222 -11.25 -11.96 -5.89
N HIS A 223 -12.57 -12.11 -5.82
CA HIS A 223 -13.27 -12.63 -4.65
C HIS A 223 -13.76 -14.04 -4.96
N PHE A 224 -13.21 -15.02 -4.28
CA PHE A 224 -13.62 -16.41 -4.41
C PHE A 224 -13.53 -17.14 -3.08
N ASP A 225 -14.43 -18.10 -2.85
CA ASP A 225 -14.28 -19.06 -1.77
C ASP A 225 -13.38 -20.20 -2.27
N ILE A 226 -12.22 -20.39 -1.66
CA ILE A 226 -11.24 -21.42 -2.02
C ILE A 226 -11.91 -22.80 -2.12
N ARG A 227 -12.88 -23.09 -1.26
CA ARG A 227 -13.61 -24.37 -1.28
C ARG A 227 -14.46 -24.56 -2.53
N LEU A 228 -14.96 -23.46 -3.13
CA LEU A 228 -15.68 -23.51 -4.41
C LEU A 228 -14.72 -23.75 -5.59
N VAL A 229 -13.51 -23.25 -5.50
CA VAL A 229 -12.46 -23.47 -6.52
C VAL A 229 -12.15 -24.96 -6.64
N ASP A 230 -11.86 -25.63 -5.54
CA ASP A 230 -11.53 -27.06 -5.51
C ASP A 230 -12.72 -27.93 -5.97
N LEU A 231 -13.96 -27.54 -5.64
CA LEU A 231 -15.16 -28.29 -5.99
C LEU A 231 -15.59 -28.11 -7.46
N LEU A 232 -15.28 -26.96 -8.07
CA LEU A 232 -15.81 -26.62 -9.41
C LEU A 232 -14.74 -26.72 -10.50
N ILE A 233 -13.48 -26.40 -10.22
CA ILE A 233 -12.46 -26.35 -11.28
C ILE A 233 -12.02 -27.73 -11.70
N GLU A 234 -11.64 -28.58 -10.76
CA GLU A 234 -11.11 -29.91 -11.07
C GLU A 234 -12.13 -30.80 -11.83
N PRO A 235 -13.43 -30.86 -11.40
CA PRO A 235 -14.44 -31.64 -12.13
C PRO A 235 -14.85 -31.05 -13.48
N LEU A 236 -14.82 -29.70 -13.64
CA LEU A 236 -15.36 -29.03 -14.83
C LEU A 236 -14.30 -28.77 -15.90
N TYR A 237 -13.08 -28.49 -15.50
CA TYR A 237 -12.04 -27.98 -16.40
C TYR A 237 -10.78 -28.84 -16.43
N GLY A 238 -10.58 -29.75 -15.47
CA GLY A 238 -9.33 -30.52 -15.32
C GLY A 238 -8.12 -29.60 -15.12
N ASN A 239 -6.92 -30.15 -15.25
CA ASN A 239 -5.66 -29.42 -15.02
C ASN A 239 -5.09 -28.75 -16.30
N SER A 240 -5.93 -28.39 -17.28
CA SER A 240 -5.44 -27.83 -18.54
C SER A 240 -5.68 -26.32 -18.64
N ALA A 241 -4.59 -25.54 -18.72
CA ALA A 241 -4.62 -24.10 -18.98
C ALA A 241 -5.37 -23.70 -20.28
N SER A 242 -5.59 -24.66 -21.20
CA SER A 242 -6.32 -24.39 -22.44
C SER A 242 -7.77 -23.98 -22.22
N TYR A 243 -8.39 -24.42 -21.12
CA TYR A 243 -9.76 -24.03 -20.79
C TYR A 243 -9.84 -22.56 -20.43
N GLY A 244 -8.94 -22.04 -19.61
CA GLY A 244 -8.88 -20.60 -19.26
C GLY A 244 -8.69 -19.72 -20.50
N ILE A 245 -7.80 -20.11 -21.41
CA ILE A 245 -7.59 -19.39 -22.68
C ILE A 245 -8.88 -19.40 -23.53
N ARG A 246 -9.56 -20.53 -23.63
CA ARG A 246 -10.82 -20.67 -24.35
C ARG A 246 -11.88 -19.73 -23.78
N GLU A 247 -12.05 -19.68 -22.47
CA GLU A 247 -13.03 -18.82 -21.81
C GLU A 247 -12.73 -17.33 -22.04
N LEU A 248 -11.44 -16.92 -21.99
CA LEU A 248 -11.06 -15.53 -22.30
C LEU A 248 -11.40 -15.15 -23.75
N ILE A 249 -11.14 -16.05 -24.71
CA ILE A 249 -11.48 -15.83 -26.13
C ILE A 249 -13.01 -15.77 -26.29
N GLN A 250 -13.74 -16.65 -25.60
CA GLN A 250 -15.20 -16.66 -25.61
C GLN A 250 -15.78 -15.35 -25.08
N ASN A 251 -15.29 -14.87 -23.93
CA ASN A 251 -15.71 -13.60 -23.34
C ASN A 251 -15.45 -12.42 -24.30
N ALA A 252 -14.28 -12.36 -24.93
CA ALA A 252 -13.94 -11.35 -25.92
C ALA A 252 -14.89 -11.40 -27.14
N THR A 253 -15.19 -12.60 -27.63
CA THR A 253 -16.10 -12.81 -28.76
C THR A 253 -17.54 -12.39 -28.41
N ASP A 254 -18.01 -12.74 -27.21
CA ASP A 254 -19.34 -12.39 -26.73
C ASP A 254 -19.47 -10.87 -26.48
N ALA A 255 -18.41 -10.20 -26.03
CA ALA A 255 -18.36 -8.75 -25.92
C ALA A 255 -18.54 -8.06 -27.29
N CYS A 256 -17.85 -8.56 -28.32
CA CYS A 256 -17.99 -8.06 -29.68
C CYS A 256 -19.41 -8.27 -30.24
N LYS A 257 -19.97 -9.48 -30.09
CA LYS A 257 -21.36 -9.79 -30.50
C LYS A 257 -22.37 -8.89 -29.78
N THR A 258 -22.16 -8.68 -28.47
CA THR A 258 -23.05 -7.84 -27.68
C THR A 258 -23.01 -6.39 -28.18
N ARG A 259 -21.82 -5.84 -28.47
CA ARG A 259 -21.71 -4.50 -29.07
C ARG A 259 -22.43 -4.41 -30.40
N GLN A 260 -22.19 -5.36 -31.28
CA GLN A 260 -22.85 -5.42 -32.60
C GLN A 260 -24.38 -5.45 -32.47
N ALA A 261 -24.92 -6.27 -31.57
CA ALA A 261 -26.36 -6.38 -31.33
C ALA A 261 -26.94 -5.09 -30.71
N LEU A 262 -26.25 -4.45 -29.76
CA LEU A 262 -26.78 -3.29 -29.04
C LEU A 262 -26.68 -1.97 -29.82
N TYR A 263 -25.60 -1.72 -30.52
CA TYR A 263 -25.36 -0.41 -31.13
C TYR A 263 -25.66 -0.33 -32.62
N CYS A 264 -25.73 -1.48 -33.35
CA CYS A 264 -26.01 -1.53 -34.78
C CYS A 264 -25.21 -0.49 -35.62
N GLU A 265 -23.93 -0.25 -35.24
CA GLU A 265 -23.05 0.70 -35.91
C GLU A 265 -22.71 0.16 -37.33
N GLU A 266 -23.00 0.92 -38.39
CA GLU A 266 -22.78 0.48 -39.80
C GLU A 266 -21.33 0.15 -40.11
N ASP A 267 -20.37 0.88 -39.46
CA ASP A 267 -18.94 0.73 -39.70
C ASP A 267 -18.23 -0.16 -38.65
N TYR A 268 -18.98 -0.80 -37.73
CA TYR A 268 -18.38 -1.66 -36.71
C TYR A 268 -17.96 -3.01 -37.29
N ASN A 269 -16.66 -3.28 -37.21
CA ASN A 269 -16.08 -4.56 -37.57
C ASN A 269 -15.57 -5.27 -36.27
N PRO A 270 -16.24 -6.34 -35.82
CA PRO A 270 -15.83 -7.05 -34.60
C PRO A 270 -14.43 -7.66 -34.76
N GLU A 271 -13.54 -7.36 -33.81
CA GLU A 271 -12.15 -7.82 -33.85
C GLU A 271 -11.70 -8.35 -32.49
N VAL A 272 -11.08 -9.54 -32.48
CA VAL A 272 -10.39 -10.12 -31.31
C VAL A 272 -8.96 -10.42 -31.69
N LYS A 273 -8.00 -9.78 -31.05
CA LYS A 273 -6.56 -9.96 -31.26
C LYS A 273 -5.96 -10.83 -30.16
N ILE A 274 -5.21 -11.86 -30.53
CA ILE A 274 -4.44 -12.70 -29.65
C ILE A 274 -2.95 -12.43 -29.88
N ILE A 275 -2.26 -11.94 -28.86
CA ILE A 275 -0.86 -11.49 -28.95
C ILE A 275 -0.04 -12.22 -27.89
N ILE A 276 1.10 -12.76 -28.28
CA ILE A 276 2.07 -13.32 -27.33
C ILE A 276 3.21 -12.30 -27.18
N GLU A 277 3.27 -11.68 -26.00
CA GLU A 277 4.32 -10.71 -25.65
C GLU A 277 5.40 -11.41 -24.80
N LYS A 278 6.66 -11.12 -25.09
CA LYS A 278 7.79 -11.46 -24.27
C LYS A 278 8.16 -10.24 -23.42
N ARG A 279 8.28 -10.40 -22.13
CA ARG A 279 8.73 -9.35 -21.20
C ARG A 279 9.90 -9.89 -20.40
N GLU A 280 10.95 -9.13 -20.34
CA GLU A 280 12.09 -9.37 -19.46
C GLU A 280 11.92 -8.52 -18.19
N LYS A 281 11.90 -9.18 -17.03
CA LYS A 281 11.86 -8.53 -15.75
C LYS A 281 12.88 -9.20 -14.83
N GLU A 282 13.82 -8.41 -14.30
CA GLU A 282 14.87 -8.89 -13.37
C GLU A 282 15.69 -10.07 -13.93
N GLY A 283 16.00 -10.06 -15.24
CA GLY A 283 16.76 -11.12 -15.89
C GLY A 283 15.98 -12.42 -16.16
N GLN A 284 14.67 -12.45 -15.88
CA GLN A 284 13.81 -13.57 -16.22
C GLN A 284 12.89 -13.23 -17.39
N GLU A 285 12.96 -14.02 -18.47
CA GLU A 285 12.05 -13.93 -19.61
C GLU A 285 10.70 -14.53 -19.22
N SER A 286 9.64 -13.72 -19.27
CA SER A 286 8.25 -14.14 -19.06
C SER A 286 7.45 -13.96 -20.34
N ARG A 287 6.57 -14.93 -20.66
CA ARG A 287 5.67 -14.86 -21.80
C ARG A 287 4.27 -14.54 -21.33
N TYR A 288 3.66 -13.54 -21.95
CA TYR A 288 2.30 -13.10 -21.65
C TYR A 288 1.40 -13.34 -22.85
N LEU A 289 0.25 -13.95 -22.60
CA LEU A 289 -0.83 -14.02 -23.57
C LEU A 289 -1.74 -12.79 -23.35
N LYS A 290 -1.90 -11.98 -24.38
CA LYS A 290 -2.76 -10.81 -24.38
C LYS A 290 -3.91 -11.03 -25.36
N ILE A 291 -5.13 -10.93 -24.87
CA ILE A 291 -6.34 -10.98 -25.67
C ILE A 291 -6.95 -9.59 -25.63
N VAL A 292 -7.20 -9.03 -26.80
CA VAL A 292 -7.75 -7.66 -26.94
C VAL A 292 -8.97 -7.76 -27.87
N ASP A 293 -10.09 -7.25 -27.40
CA ASP A 293 -11.31 -7.10 -28.17
C ASP A 293 -11.68 -5.63 -28.36
N ASN A 294 -12.52 -5.35 -29.34
CA ASN A 294 -13.16 -4.05 -29.55
C ASN A 294 -14.66 -4.12 -29.22
N GLY A 295 -15.04 -5.03 -28.34
CA GLY A 295 -16.42 -5.25 -27.91
C GLY A 295 -17.03 -4.12 -27.09
N ILE A 296 -18.10 -4.43 -26.33
CA ILE A 296 -18.85 -3.46 -25.52
C ILE A 296 -18.02 -2.89 -24.35
N GLY A 297 -16.97 -3.60 -23.91
CA GLY A 297 -16.22 -3.26 -22.72
C GLY A 297 -16.96 -3.57 -21.42
N MET A 298 -16.34 -3.16 -20.30
CA MET A 298 -16.90 -3.35 -18.95
C MET A 298 -16.74 -2.06 -18.15
N SER A 299 -17.81 -1.63 -17.47
CA SER A 299 -17.72 -0.58 -16.47
C SER A 299 -16.97 -1.07 -15.22
N LEU A 300 -16.54 -0.14 -14.36
CA LEU A 300 -15.88 -0.51 -13.12
C LEU A 300 -16.78 -1.37 -12.22
N ASP A 301 -18.08 -1.09 -12.20
CA ASP A 301 -19.04 -1.85 -11.40
C ASP A 301 -19.24 -3.26 -11.94
N VAL A 302 -19.27 -3.43 -13.27
CA VAL A 302 -19.26 -4.76 -13.91
C VAL A 302 -18.01 -5.54 -13.57
N ILE A 303 -16.84 -4.90 -13.63
CA ILE A 303 -15.57 -5.54 -13.26
C ILE A 303 -15.62 -6.03 -11.81
N LYS A 304 -16.03 -5.18 -10.86
CA LYS A 304 -16.03 -5.51 -9.43
C LYS A 304 -17.05 -6.60 -9.07
N ASN A 305 -18.26 -6.45 -9.56
CA ASN A 305 -19.40 -7.25 -9.09
C ASN A 305 -19.62 -8.53 -9.89
N HIS A 306 -19.10 -8.56 -11.13
CA HIS A 306 -19.35 -9.69 -12.02
C HIS A 306 -18.06 -10.33 -12.55
N PHE A 307 -17.11 -9.55 -13.06
CA PHE A 307 -15.89 -10.11 -13.66
C PHE A 307 -14.92 -10.69 -12.60
N LEU A 308 -14.75 -10.02 -11.47
CA LEU A 308 -13.87 -10.44 -10.37
C LEU A 308 -14.59 -11.27 -9.29
N ASN A 309 -15.87 -11.57 -9.49
CA ASN A 309 -16.70 -12.30 -8.53
C ASN A 309 -17.19 -13.61 -9.13
N ILE A 310 -16.61 -14.71 -8.68
CA ILE A 310 -16.91 -16.04 -9.20
C ILE A 310 -18.35 -16.43 -8.92
N GLY A 311 -19.00 -17.01 -9.93
CA GLY A 311 -20.40 -17.44 -9.84
C GLY A 311 -21.41 -16.35 -10.15
N SER A 312 -20.97 -15.08 -10.28
CA SER A 312 -21.86 -14.01 -10.73
C SER A 312 -21.93 -13.94 -12.27
N LYS A 313 -23.08 -13.55 -12.80
CA LYS A 313 -23.26 -13.40 -14.24
C LYS A 313 -23.55 -11.94 -14.56
N PHE A 314 -22.83 -11.39 -15.55
CA PHE A 314 -23.09 -10.02 -16.03
C PHE A 314 -24.54 -9.84 -16.50
N ARG A 315 -25.12 -10.86 -17.11
CA ARG A 315 -26.53 -10.83 -17.59
C ARG A 315 -27.57 -10.69 -16.46
N ASP A 316 -27.19 -10.97 -15.21
CA ASP A 316 -28.05 -10.78 -14.04
C ASP A 316 -27.89 -9.37 -13.43
N SER A 317 -27.04 -8.51 -14.02
CA SER A 317 -26.77 -7.16 -13.53
C SER A 317 -27.88 -6.16 -13.91
N ASN A 318 -28.04 -5.14 -13.05
CA ASN A 318 -28.92 -4.01 -13.36
C ASN A 318 -28.46 -3.25 -14.61
N GLU A 319 -27.16 -3.23 -14.89
CA GLU A 319 -26.60 -2.61 -16.09
C GLU A 319 -27.00 -3.34 -17.35
N TRP A 320 -26.98 -4.68 -17.35
CA TRP A 320 -27.47 -5.47 -18.46
C TRP A 320 -28.96 -5.24 -18.71
N ASN A 321 -29.76 -5.20 -17.64
CA ASN A 321 -31.19 -4.94 -17.74
C ASN A 321 -31.47 -3.53 -18.28
N GLY A 322 -30.71 -2.51 -17.86
CA GLY A 322 -30.79 -1.16 -18.41
C GLY A 322 -30.45 -1.09 -19.91
N LEU A 323 -29.48 -1.87 -20.37
CA LEU A 323 -29.12 -1.95 -21.78
C LEU A 323 -30.23 -2.60 -22.63
N LYS A 324 -30.93 -3.60 -22.09
CA LYS A 324 -32.08 -4.25 -22.74
C LYS A 324 -33.31 -3.31 -22.81
N GLU A 325 -33.63 -2.61 -21.73
CA GLU A 325 -34.73 -1.64 -21.69
C GLU A 325 -34.55 -0.52 -22.73
N TYR A 326 -33.34 -0.11 -23.02
CA TYR A 326 -33.04 0.89 -24.05
C TYR A 326 -33.46 0.45 -25.47
N LYS A 327 -33.51 -0.89 -25.75
CA LYS A 327 -33.84 -1.44 -27.08
C LYS A 327 -35.27 -1.89 -27.25
N ASN A 328 -36.09 -1.97 -26.23
CA ASN A 328 -37.44 -2.55 -26.32
C ASN A 328 -37.48 -3.97 -26.91
N GLU A 329 -36.46 -4.79 -26.75
CA GLU A 329 -36.44 -6.15 -27.30
C GLU A 329 -36.98 -7.18 -26.29
N PRO A 330 -37.87 -8.10 -26.73
CA PRO A 330 -38.34 -9.20 -25.90
C PRO A 330 -37.23 -10.24 -25.66
N ASP A 331 -37.32 -10.92 -24.50
CA ASP A 331 -36.41 -12.00 -24.09
C ASP A 331 -36.39 -13.15 -25.11
N GLU A 332 -35.47 -13.16 -26.07
CA GLU A 332 -35.19 -14.38 -26.84
C GLU A 332 -34.16 -15.25 -26.06
N PRO A 333 -34.40 -16.58 -26.03
CA PRO A 333 -33.48 -17.52 -25.41
C PRO A 333 -32.26 -17.73 -26.32
N GLU A 334 -31.21 -16.91 -26.14
CA GLU A 334 -29.94 -17.18 -26.78
C GLU A 334 -29.23 -18.41 -26.18
N GLU A 335 -28.66 -19.23 -27.08
CA GLU A 335 -27.84 -20.38 -26.71
C GLU A 335 -26.80 -20.05 -25.64
N LYS A 336 -26.91 -20.74 -24.51
CA LYS A 336 -26.12 -20.54 -23.32
C LYS A 336 -24.68 -21.05 -23.55
N ASN A 337 -23.76 -20.16 -23.95
CA ASN A 337 -22.33 -20.37 -23.88
C ASN A 337 -21.80 -19.67 -22.65
N GLY A 338 -21.50 -20.38 -21.59
CA GLY A 338 -21.00 -19.83 -20.31
C GLY A 338 -21.95 -20.04 -19.14
N LYS A 339 -22.09 -21.29 -18.69
CA LYS A 339 -23.09 -21.67 -17.69
C LYS A 339 -22.80 -21.26 -16.25
N PHE A 340 -21.56 -20.95 -15.88
CA PHE A 340 -21.18 -20.93 -14.46
C PHE A 340 -20.46 -19.67 -13.94
N GLY A 341 -20.09 -18.68 -14.78
CA GLY A 341 -19.38 -17.49 -14.33
C GLY A 341 -18.00 -17.77 -13.73
N VAL A 342 -17.39 -18.90 -14.05
CA VAL A 342 -16.09 -19.37 -13.50
C VAL A 342 -14.96 -19.31 -14.50
N GLY A 343 -15.20 -18.76 -15.70
CA GLY A 343 -14.25 -18.78 -16.82
C GLY A 343 -12.98 -17.96 -16.65
N ILE A 344 -12.77 -17.31 -15.49
CA ILE A 344 -11.61 -16.47 -15.21
C ILE A 344 -10.67 -17.12 -14.20
N LEU A 345 -11.05 -18.25 -13.64
CA LEU A 345 -10.18 -19.07 -12.77
C LEU A 345 -9.21 -19.88 -13.60
#